data_df1b6d75d6c7d121cdb212301ae30940
#
_entry.id   df1b6d75d6c7d121cdb212301ae30940
#
_cell.length_a   1.000
_cell.length_b   1.000
_cell.length_c   1.000
_cell.angle_alpha   90.00
_cell.angle_beta   90.00
_cell.angle_gamma   90.00
#
_symmetry.space_group_name_H-M   'P 1'
#
loop_
_entity.id
_entity.type
_entity.pdbx_description
1 polymer ?
#
loop_
_entity_poly.entity_id
_entity_poly.type
_entity_poly.pdbx_seq_one_letter_code
_entity_poly.pdbx_strand_id
1 'polypeptide(L)' 'MIAAIQKVGKNIRVLNEKGLTLFMKCGECVGYTAETISIKYNSTIWTYDKTGRVLFGK' A
#
# COMPACT_ATOMS: atom_id res chain seq x y z
N MET A 1 9.12 1.38 -7.76
CA MET A 1 8.10 2.42 -7.94
C MET A 1 6.71 1.81 -7.86
N ILE A 2 5.83 2.41 -7.10
CA ILE A 2 4.46 1.94 -6.98
C ILE A 2 3.71 2.38 -8.24
N ALA A 3 3.22 1.42 -9.02
CA ALA A 3 2.54 1.72 -10.27
C ALA A 3 1.06 1.40 -10.25
N ALA A 4 0.64 0.44 -9.42
CA ALA A 4 -0.75 0.05 -9.36
C ALA A 4 -1.07 -0.54 -8.00
N ILE A 5 -2.34 -0.48 -7.65
CA ILE A 5 -2.87 -1.06 -6.42
C ILE A 5 -4.01 -1.99 -6.80
N GLN A 6 -3.99 -3.18 -6.23
CA GLN A 6 -5.01 -4.16 -6.49
C GLN A 6 -5.61 -4.61 -5.17
N LYS A 7 -6.94 -4.58 -5.09
CA LYS A 7 -7.63 -5.02 -3.89
C LYS A 7 -8.07 -6.47 -4.07
N VAL A 8 -7.63 -7.33 -3.15
CA VAL A 8 -7.96 -8.74 -3.17
C VAL A 8 -8.57 -9.10 -1.82
N GLY A 9 -9.89 -9.21 -1.77
CA GLY A 9 -10.60 -9.43 -0.53
C GLY A 9 -10.37 -8.30 0.45
N LYS A 10 -9.77 -8.60 1.59
CA LYS A 10 -9.45 -7.61 2.61
C LYS A 10 -8.00 -7.12 2.51
N ASN A 11 -7.28 -7.59 1.49
CA ASN A 11 -5.86 -7.26 1.34
C ASN A 11 -5.64 -6.27 0.20
N ILE A 12 -4.59 -5.51 0.33
CA ILE A 12 -4.13 -4.58 -0.70
C ILE A 12 -2.84 -5.11 -1.25
N ARG A 13 -2.77 -5.23 -2.56
CA ARG A 13 -1.60 -5.70 -3.28
C ARG A 13 -0.96 -4.51 -3.97
N VAL A 14 0.29 -4.24 -3.64
CA VAL A 14 1.01 -3.11 -4.22
C VAL A 14 1.93 -3.62 -5.31
N LEU A 15 1.75 -3.11 -6.52
CA LEU A 15 2.47 -3.58 -7.70
C LEU A 15 3.42 -2.50 -8.23
N ASN A 16 4.54 -2.95 -8.78
CA ASN A 16 5.48 -2.04 -9.42
C ASN A 16 5.14 -1.87 -10.90
N GLU A 17 5.95 -1.11 -11.63
CA GLU A 17 5.71 -0.82 -13.06
C GLU A 17 5.82 -2.06 -13.93
N LYS A 18 6.37 -3.14 -13.42
CA LYS A 18 6.49 -4.40 -14.14
C LYS A 18 5.35 -5.37 -13.80
N GLY A 19 4.42 -4.93 -12.95
CA GLY A 19 3.32 -5.79 -12.54
C GLY A 19 3.66 -6.79 -11.45
N LEU A 20 4.83 -6.64 -10.84
CA LEU A 20 5.24 -7.53 -9.76
C LEU A 20 4.79 -6.99 -8.42
N THR A 21 4.38 -7.90 -7.54
CA THR A 21 3.93 -7.52 -6.21
C THR A 21 5.12 -7.06 -5.36
N LEU A 22 5.06 -5.82 -4.90
CA LEU A 22 6.07 -5.29 -3.99
C LEU A 22 5.82 -5.78 -2.56
N PHE A 23 4.57 -5.70 -2.13
CA PHE A 23 4.16 -6.20 -0.82
C PHE A 23 2.63 -6.22 -0.75
N MET A 24 2.12 -6.86 0.28
CA MET A 24 0.68 -6.92 0.54
C MET A 24 0.42 -6.49 1.97
N LYS A 25 -0.67 -5.76 2.16
CA LYS A 25 -1.10 -5.33 3.48
C LYS A 25 -2.61 -5.47 3.60
N CYS A 26 -3.08 -5.70 4.82
CA CYS A 26 -4.51 -5.71 5.09
C CYS A 26 -4.99 -4.27 5.24
N GLY A 27 -6.22 -4.01 4.79
CA GLY A 27 -6.82 -2.71 4.97
C GLY A 27 -7.37 -2.16 3.67
N GLU A 28 -7.50 -0.85 3.61
CA GLU A 28 -8.09 -0.16 2.48
C GLU A 28 -7.17 0.96 2.01
N CYS A 29 -6.88 0.99 0.73
CA CYS A 29 -6.01 2.02 0.16
C CYS A 29 -6.77 3.34 0.10
N VAL A 30 -6.22 4.37 0.75
CA VAL A 30 -6.81 5.71 0.71
C VAL A 30 -6.06 6.62 -0.27
N GLY A 31 -4.89 6.20 -0.71
CA GLY A 31 -4.13 6.96 -1.70
C GLY A 31 -2.72 6.43 -1.83
N TYR A 32 -2.06 6.76 -2.93
CA TYR A 32 -0.68 6.36 -3.11
C TYR A 32 0.02 7.28 -4.10
N THR A 33 1.36 7.29 -4.01
CA THR A 33 2.23 7.98 -4.96
C THR A 33 3.23 6.97 -5.50
N ALA A 34 4.17 7.41 -6.32
CA ALA A 34 5.18 6.52 -6.86
C ALA A 34 6.08 5.92 -5.77
N GLU A 35 6.21 6.59 -4.66
CA GLU A 35 7.13 6.19 -3.59
C GLU A 35 6.43 5.74 -2.30
N THR A 36 5.16 6.10 -2.11
CA THR A 36 4.46 5.82 -0.86
C THR A 36 3.04 5.37 -1.10
N ILE A 37 2.46 4.73 -0.09
CA ILE A 37 1.06 4.33 -0.13
C ILE A 37 0.48 4.53 1.27
N SER A 38 -0.75 5.01 1.32
CA SER A 38 -1.49 5.18 2.57
C SER A 38 -2.61 4.15 2.63
N ILE A 39 -2.64 3.38 3.70
CA ILE A 39 -3.62 2.32 3.89
C ILE A 39 -4.33 2.55 5.21
N LYS A 40 -5.67 2.54 5.17
CA LYS A 40 -6.47 2.64 6.37
C LYS A 40 -6.74 1.24 6.90
N TYR A 41 -6.35 1.00 8.14
CA TYR A 41 -6.56 -0.28 8.78
C TYR A 41 -6.92 -0.05 10.23
N ASN A 42 -8.02 -0.64 10.66
CA ASN A 42 -8.46 -0.58 12.05
C ASN A 42 -8.58 0.86 12.56
N SER A 43 -9.22 1.73 11.76
CA SER A 43 -9.43 3.15 12.04
C SER A 43 -8.15 3.99 12.09
N THR A 44 -7.05 3.42 11.63
CA THR A 44 -5.75 4.10 11.60
C THR A 44 -5.24 4.14 10.17
N ILE A 45 -4.70 5.29 9.77
CA ILE A 45 -4.09 5.43 8.46
C ILE A 45 -2.59 5.24 8.59
N TRP A 46 -2.07 4.25 7.89
CA TRP A 46 -0.65 3.91 7.91
C TRP A 46 -0.04 4.27 6.58
N THR A 47 1.10 4.93 6.60
CA THR A 47 1.83 5.25 5.38
C THR A 47 3.05 4.38 5.28
N TYR A 48 3.17 3.70 4.14
CA TYR A 48 4.30 2.79 3.86
C TYR A 48 5.10 3.31 2.68
N ASP A 49 6.39 2.98 2.66
CA ASP A 49 7.21 3.28 1.50
C ASP A 49 7.06 2.18 0.46
N LYS A 50 7.78 2.30 -0.65
CA LYS A 50 7.68 1.33 -1.76
C LYS A 50 8.21 -0.05 -1.41
N THR A 51 8.92 -0.18 -0.30
CA THR A 51 9.44 -1.47 0.15
C THR A 51 8.55 -2.13 1.20
N GLY A 52 7.47 -1.46 1.61
CA GLY A 52 6.56 -1.99 2.61
C GLY A 52 6.88 -1.59 4.03
N ARG A 53 7.88 -0.73 4.21
CA ARG A 53 8.27 -0.26 5.53
C ARG A 53 7.32 0.87 5.96
N VAL A 54 6.82 0.79 7.20
CA VAL A 54 5.95 1.83 7.70
C VAL A 54 6.75 3.10 7.95
N LEU A 55 6.24 4.22 7.42
CA LEU A 55 6.86 5.52 7.62
C LEU A 55 6.24 6.23 8.81
N PHE A 56 4.92 6.20 8.89
CA PHE A 56 4.20 6.73 10.05
C PHE A 56 2.77 6.23 10.03
N GLY A 57 2.09 6.39 11.15
CA GLY A 57 0.69 6.00 11.29
C GLY A 57 -0.01 6.93 12.28
N LYS A 58 -1.33 6.96 12.20
CA LYS A 58 -2.16 7.76 13.11
C LYS A 58 -3.28 6.94 13.67
#